data_9575edecabd7751ccbb8904e7ef7e01c
#
_entry.id   9575edecabd7751ccbb8904e7ef7e01c
#
_cell.length_a   1.000
_cell.length_b   1.000
_cell.length_c   1.000
_cell.angle_alpha   90.00
_cell.angle_beta   90.00
_cell.angle_gamma   90.00
#
_symmetry.space_group_name_H-M   'P 1'
#
loop_
_entity.id
_entity.type
_entity.pdbx_description
1 polymer ?
#
loop_
_entity_poly.entity_id
_entity_poly.type
_entity_poly.pdbx_seq_one_letter_code
_entity_poly.pdbx_strand_id
1 'polypeptide(L)'
;MLEKIGGQIQTPAMMLDAYEARLPSELQNNTYLSRVYHYLRENIPNYSVLNYMVVHGDVNHRNWLVSNNYLYLVDWDSVMVADPALDLGMLLGHYVPRSSWNKWLLSYGMRPSDEALTRIKWYALYNFLQEIVRHYQTGEKREMNAEILRLKQAFGY
;
A
#
# COMPACT_ATOMS: atom_id res chain seq x y z
N MET A 1 -4.52 5.14 24.60
CA MET A 1 -4.61 6.41 23.86
C MET A 1 -5.30 6.24 22.51
N LEU A 2 -5.02 5.20 21.74
CA LEU A 2 -5.64 4.92 20.42
C LEU A 2 -7.14 4.61 20.50
N GLU A 3 -7.59 3.88 21.53
CA GLU A 3 -9.02 3.62 21.78
C GLU A 3 -9.88 4.87 21.98
N LYS A 4 -9.26 5.99 22.41
CA LYS A 4 -9.96 7.27 22.60
C LYS A 4 -10.21 8.04 21.28
N ILE A 5 -9.54 7.65 20.19
CA ILE A 5 -9.70 8.28 18.87
C ILE A 5 -10.80 7.59 18.06
N GLY A 6 -11.40 6.48 18.58
CA GLY A 6 -12.49 5.75 17.92
C GLY A 6 -12.07 5.00 16.65
N GLY A 7 -10.76 4.91 16.35
CA GLY A 7 -10.22 4.25 15.19
C GLY A 7 -10.14 2.74 15.37
N GLN A 8 -10.85 2.00 14.54
CA GLN A 8 -10.68 0.55 14.45
C GLN A 8 -9.30 0.23 13.85
N ILE A 9 -8.55 -0.68 14.50
CA ILE A 9 -7.27 -1.17 13.97
C ILE A 9 -7.56 -1.96 12.69
N GLN A 10 -6.88 -1.58 11.60
CA GLN A 10 -6.92 -2.30 10.32
C GLN A 10 -5.74 -3.26 10.23
N THR A 11 -6.02 -4.56 10.35
CA THR A 11 -4.97 -5.58 10.19
C THR A 11 -4.79 -5.95 8.71
N PRO A 12 -3.61 -6.51 8.31
CA PRO A 12 -3.40 -7.00 6.95
C PRO A 12 -4.46 -8.02 6.50
N ALA A 13 -4.91 -8.89 7.39
CA ALA A 13 -5.97 -9.85 7.09
C ALA A 13 -7.30 -9.14 6.77
N MET A 14 -7.74 -8.21 7.62
CA MET A 14 -8.96 -7.41 7.40
C MET A 14 -8.88 -6.61 6.08
N MET A 15 -7.70 -6.08 5.75
CA MET A 15 -7.48 -5.37 4.49
C MET A 15 -7.67 -6.29 3.28
N LEU A 16 -7.15 -7.53 3.32
CA LEU A 16 -7.35 -8.51 2.25
C LEU A 16 -8.80 -8.97 2.14
N ASP A 17 -9.49 -9.18 3.26
CA ASP A 17 -10.91 -9.55 3.27
C ASP A 17 -11.77 -8.43 2.65
N ALA A 18 -11.48 -7.18 2.99
CA ALA A 18 -12.16 -6.03 2.38
C ALA A 18 -11.83 -5.86 0.89
N TYR A 19 -10.61 -6.20 0.46
CA TYR A 19 -10.24 -6.23 -0.96
C TYR A 19 -11.03 -7.30 -1.71
N GLU A 20 -11.04 -8.53 -1.20
CA GLU A 20 -11.73 -9.66 -1.80
C GLU A 20 -13.24 -9.40 -1.98
N ALA A 21 -13.88 -8.82 -0.95
CA ALA A 21 -15.30 -8.46 -0.99
C ALA A 21 -15.65 -7.44 -2.08
N ARG A 22 -14.68 -6.65 -2.56
CA ARG A 22 -14.86 -5.63 -3.60
C ARG A 22 -14.30 -6.02 -4.96
N LEU A 23 -13.65 -7.18 -5.05
CA LEU A 23 -12.94 -7.62 -6.26
C LEU A 23 -13.95 -7.98 -7.37
N PRO A 24 -13.95 -7.25 -8.50
CA PRO A 24 -14.82 -7.55 -9.63
C PRO A 24 -14.50 -8.91 -10.25
N SER A 25 -15.53 -9.63 -10.75
CA SER A 25 -15.39 -10.96 -11.36
C SER A 25 -14.42 -10.99 -12.53
N GLU A 26 -14.38 -9.91 -13.31
CA GLU A 26 -13.47 -9.78 -14.45
C GLU A 26 -11.99 -9.73 -14.02
N LEU A 27 -11.70 -9.09 -12.88
CA LEU A 27 -10.34 -9.04 -12.33
C LEU A 27 -9.96 -10.34 -11.61
N GLN A 28 -10.93 -11.08 -11.06
CA GLN A 28 -10.69 -12.41 -10.47
C GLN A 28 -10.11 -13.39 -11.48
N ASN A 29 -10.53 -13.31 -12.75
CA ASN A 29 -10.06 -14.16 -13.83
C ASN A 29 -8.68 -13.76 -14.37
N ASN A 30 -8.09 -12.67 -13.91
CA ASN A 30 -6.74 -12.27 -14.31
C ASN A 30 -5.69 -13.10 -13.56
N THR A 31 -5.09 -14.06 -14.26
CA THR A 31 -4.10 -15.00 -13.68
C THR A 31 -2.93 -14.31 -12.97
N TYR A 32 -2.51 -13.13 -13.46
CA TYR A 32 -1.43 -12.39 -12.85
C TYR A 32 -1.85 -11.75 -11.51
N LEU A 33 -3.00 -11.07 -11.48
CA LEU A 33 -3.54 -10.48 -10.24
C LEU A 33 -3.88 -11.55 -9.22
N SER A 34 -4.43 -12.68 -9.66
CA SER A 34 -4.70 -13.83 -8.80
C SER A 34 -3.43 -14.35 -8.12
N ARG A 35 -2.31 -14.48 -8.85
CA ARG A 35 -1.03 -14.89 -8.24
C ARG A 35 -0.53 -13.90 -7.19
N VAL A 36 -0.64 -12.58 -7.46
CA VAL A 36 -0.25 -11.54 -6.48
C VAL A 36 -1.13 -11.64 -5.23
N TYR A 37 -2.44 -11.80 -5.41
CA TYR A 37 -3.38 -11.96 -4.29
C TYR A 37 -3.07 -13.22 -3.45
N HIS A 38 -2.82 -14.38 -4.08
CA HIS A 38 -2.43 -15.59 -3.36
C HIS A 38 -1.13 -15.40 -2.59
N TYR A 39 -0.12 -14.76 -3.20
CA TYR A 39 1.10 -14.41 -2.48
C TYR A 39 0.82 -13.59 -1.22
N LEU A 40 -0.05 -12.57 -1.31
CA LEU A 40 -0.42 -11.75 -0.16
C LEU A 40 -1.13 -12.58 0.93
N ARG A 41 -2.04 -13.47 0.57
CA ARG A 41 -2.73 -14.36 1.51
C ARG A 41 -1.78 -15.33 2.22
N GLU A 42 -0.83 -15.92 1.51
CA GLU A 42 0.14 -16.86 2.06
C GLU A 42 1.21 -16.19 2.93
N ASN A 43 1.46 -14.90 2.71
CA ASN A 43 2.51 -14.14 3.39
C ASN A 43 1.96 -12.96 4.21
N ILE A 44 0.80 -13.13 4.83
CA ILE A 44 0.21 -12.10 5.69
C ILE A 44 1.20 -11.77 6.82
N PRO A 45 1.61 -10.50 6.97
CA PRO A 45 2.45 -10.09 8.08
C PRO A 45 1.77 -10.36 9.42
N ASN A 46 2.48 -10.99 10.33
CA ASN A 46 2.00 -11.25 11.70
C ASN A 46 2.67 -10.28 12.67
N TYR A 47 1.93 -9.29 13.16
CA TYR A 47 2.47 -8.25 14.03
C TYR A 47 1.76 -8.20 15.37
N SER A 48 2.54 -7.83 16.40
CA SER A 48 1.97 -7.43 17.67
C SER A 48 1.22 -6.09 17.51
N VAL A 49 0.22 -5.87 18.36
CA VAL A 49 -0.57 -4.61 18.42
C VAL A 49 0.33 -3.37 18.59
N LEU A 50 1.53 -3.54 19.14
CA LEU A 50 2.49 -2.46 19.34
C LEU A 50 3.06 -1.85 18.05
N ASN A 51 2.90 -2.51 16.91
CA ASN A 51 3.36 -2.03 15.60
C ASN A 51 2.33 -1.17 14.87
N TYR A 52 1.13 -0.97 15.43
CA TYR A 52 0.09 -0.18 14.81
C TYR A 52 0.18 1.29 15.22
N MET A 53 0.06 2.17 14.24
CA MET A 53 0.14 3.63 14.39
C MET A 53 -0.97 4.28 13.57
N VAL A 54 -1.17 5.58 13.80
CA VAL A 54 -1.99 6.38 12.89
C VAL A 54 -1.24 6.53 11.57
N VAL A 55 -1.85 6.10 10.49
CA VAL A 55 -1.33 6.21 9.12
C VAL A 55 -2.27 7.05 8.29
N HIS A 56 -1.75 7.66 7.23
CA HIS A 56 -2.54 8.47 6.30
C HIS A 56 -3.48 7.59 5.46
N GLY A 57 -3.00 6.44 5.00
CA GLY A 57 -3.74 5.46 4.21
C GLY A 57 -3.85 5.79 2.71
N ASP A 58 -3.47 7.01 2.29
CA ASP A 58 -3.49 7.45 0.89
C ASP A 58 -2.39 8.48 0.60
N VAL A 59 -1.11 8.11 0.77
CA VAL A 59 0.05 9.00 0.58
C VAL A 59 0.46 9.15 -0.90
N ASN A 60 -0.50 9.22 -1.81
CA ASN A 60 -0.25 9.40 -3.23
C ASN A 60 0.18 10.85 -3.55
N HIS A 61 0.74 11.08 -4.76
CA HIS A 61 1.30 12.37 -5.17
C HIS A 61 0.30 13.53 -5.20
N ARG A 62 -1.01 13.27 -5.29
CA ARG A 62 -2.06 14.32 -5.31
C ARG A 62 -2.27 14.93 -3.93
N ASN A 63 -1.91 14.21 -2.87
CA ASN A 63 -2.10 14.62 -1.48
C ASN A 63 -0.87 15.35 -0.92
N TRP A 64 0.09 15.72 -1.77
CA TRP A 64 1.26 16.49 -1.38
C TRP A 64 1.20 17.91 -1.95
N LEU A 65 1.24 18.90 -1.06
CA LEU A 65 1.25 20.32 -1.43
C LEU A 65 2.57 20.95 -1.00
N VAL A 66 3.15 21.76 -1.88
CA VAL A 66 4.34 22.57 -1.58
C VAL A 66 3.92 24.02 -1.45
N SER A 67 4.20 24.64 -0.28
CA SER A 67 3.96 26.06 -0.03
C SER A 67 5.07 26.61 0.84
N ASN A 68 5.63 27.77 0.48
CA ASN A 68 6.69 28.47 1.25
C ASN A 68 7.86 27.55 1.65
N ASN A 69 8.34 26.71 0.75
CA ASN A 69 9.38 25.69 0.97
C ASN A 69 9.04 24.59 1.98
N TYR A 70 7.78 24.47 2.38
CA TYR A 70 7.27 23.36 3.18
C TYR A 70 6.48 22.37 2.34
N LEU A 71 6.58 21.11 2.71
CA LEU A 71 5.81 20.02 2.13
C LEU A 71 4.69 19.65 3.10
N TYR A 72 3.45 19.70 2.63
CA TYR A 72 2.26 19.38 3.42
C TYR A 72 1.64 18.11 2.86
N LEU A 73 1.27 17.20 3.75
CA LEU A 73 0.43 16.04 3.43
C LEU A 73 -1.01 16.40 3.82
N VAL A 74 -1.91 16.36 2.85
CA VAL A 74 -3.32 16.75 2.98
C VAL A 74 -4.25 15.60 2.61
N ASP A 75 -5.56 15.79 2.76
CA ASP A 75 -6.58 14.80 2.46
C ASP A 75 -6.46 13.53 3.33
N TRP A 76 -6.72 13.72 4.63
CA TRP A 76 -6.67 12.69 5.65
C TRP A 76 -7.96 11.86 5.77
N ASP A 77 -8.80 11.82 4.73
CA ASP A 77 -10.07 11.09 4.75
C ASP A 77 -9.89 9.57 4.89
N SER A 78 -8.73 9.06 4.48
CA SER A 78 -8.35 7.65 4.61
C SER A 78 -7.58 7.32 5.89
N VAL A 79 -7.46 8.26 6.84
CA VAL A 79 -6.72 8.05 8.09
C VAL A 79 -7.24 6.86 8.87
N MET A 80 -6.33 6.00 9.33
CA MET A 80 -6.67 4.81 10.09
C MET A 80 -5.57 4.43 11.07
N VAL A 81 -5.86 3.47 11.95
CA VAL A 81 -4.84 2.83 12.79
C VAL A 81 -4.41 1.53 12.09
N ALA A 82 -3.21 1.52 11.57
CA ALA A 82 -2.66 0.40 10.80
C ALA A 82 -1.13 0.30 10.98
N ASP A 83 -0.52 -0.66 10.31
CA ASP A 83 0.94 -0.76 10.22
C ASP A 83 1.48 0.43 9.39
N PRO A 84 2.46 1.21 9.88
CA PRO A 84 3.07 2.31 9.13
C PRO A 84 3.73 1.88 7.81
N ALA A 85 4.03 0.60 7.64
CA ALA A 85 4.48 0.06 6.36
C ALA A 85 3.42 0.17 5.25
N LEU A 86 2.15 0.45 5.56
CA LEU A 86 1.11 0.74 4.57
C LEU A 86 1.46 1.99 3.74
N ASP A 87 1.76 3.10 4.42
CA ASP A 87 2.15 4.36 3.77
C ASP A 87 3.51 4.22 3.07
N LEU A 88 4.48 3.58 3.72
CA LEU A 88 5.79 3.30 3.12
C LEU A 88 5.67 2.41 1.87
N GLY A 89 4.80 1.42 1.89
CA GLY A 89 4.53 0.54 0.75
C GLY A 89 3.99 1.31 -0.45
N MET A 90 3.06 2.25 -0.23
CA MET A 90 2.55 3.12 -1.29
C MET A 90 3.66 4.01 -1.86
N LEU A 91 4.40 4.73 -1.01
CA LEU A 91 5.47 5.62 -1.45
C LEU A 91 6.56 4.85 -2.21
N LEU A 92 7.11 3.80 -1.63
CA LEU A 92 8.22 3.06 -2.21
C LEU A 92 7.77 2.25 -3.42
N GLY A 93 6.59 1.65 -3.39
CA GLY A 93 6.06 0.85 -4.50
C GLY A 93 5.82 1.66 -5.77
N HIS A 94 5.26 2.87 -5.64
CA HIS A 94 4.85 3.67 -6.79
C HIS A 94 5.89 4.72 -7.24
N TYR A 95 6.75 5.21 -6.33
CA TYR A 95 7.59 6.39 -6.63
C TYR A 95 9.09 6.15 -6.51
N VAL A 96 9.52 5.03 -5.93
CA VAL A 96 10.94 4.75 -5.71
C VAL A 96 11.35 3.44 -6.37
N PRO A 97 12.35 3.44 -7.29
CA PRO A 97 12.86 2.21 -7.86
C PRO A 97 13.31 1.25 -6.76
N ARG A 98 12.98 -0.05 -6.89
CA ARG A 98 13.26 -1.05 -5.86
C ARG A 98 14.72 -1.12 -5.44
N SER A 99 15.65 -0.94 -6.37
CA SER A 99 17.09 -0.87 -6.11
C SER A 99 17.50 0.29 -5.19
N SER A 100 16.65 1.30 -5.04
CA SER A 100 16.89 2.49 -4.22
C SER A 100 16.22 2.45 -2.85
N TRP A 101 15.42 1.43 -2.55
CA TRP A 101 14.65 1.34 -1.29
C TRP A 101 15.54 1.41 -0.05
N ASN A 102 16.65 0.68 -0.02
CA ASN A 102 17.57 0.70 1.13
C ASN A 102 18.14 2.10 1.38
N LYS A 103 18.56 2.78 0.33
CA LYS A 103 19.09 4.15 0.42
C LYS A 103 18.01 5.12 0.90
N TRP A 104 16.80 5.00 0.37
CA TRP A 104 15.68 5.85 0.74
C TRP A 104 15.30 5.65 2.23
N LEU A 105 15.20 4.40 2.69
CA LEU A 105 14.89 4.08 4.08
C LEU A 105 15.94 4.61 5.05
N LEU A 106 17.23 4.51 4.70
CA LEU A 106 18.29 5.12 5.50
C LEU A 106 18.15 6.64 5.59
N SER A 107 17.81 7.32 4.50
CA SER A 107 17.56 8.77 4.49
C SER A 107 16.31 9.14 5.30
N TYR A 108 15.33 8.26 5.36
CA TYR A 108 14.13 8.40 6.18
C TYR A 108 14.40 8.16 7.68
N GLY A 109 15.61 7.68 8.04
CA GLY A 109 16.00 7.37 9.42
C GLY A 109 15.66 5.94 9.86
N MET A 110 15.27 5.08 8.93
CA MET A 110 14.93 3.67 9.18
C MET A 110 16.04 2.76 8.67
N ARG A 111 16.53 1.85 9.53
CA ARG A 111 17.46 0.79 9.09
C ARG A 111 16.68 -0.27 8.28
N PRO A 112 17.05 -0.51 7.01
CA PRO A 112 16.46 -1.59 6.25
C PRO A 112 16.88 -2.94 6.85
N SER A 113 15.90 -3.79 7.10
CA SER A 113 16.09 -5.21 7.43
C SER A 113 15.27 -6.05 6.45
N ASP A 114 15.59 -7.32 6.29
CA ASP A 114 14.84 -8.22 5.41
C ASP A 114 13.37 -8.29 5.81
N GLU A 115 13.08 -8.30 7.12
CA GLU A 115 11.73 -8.26 7.65
C GLU A 115 11.01 -6.96 7.25
N ALA A 116 11.63 -5.79 7.46
CA ALA A 116 11.05 -4.50 7.10
C ALA A 116 10.81 -4.40 5.58
N LEU A 117 11.76 -4.83 4.77
CA LEU A 117 11.65 -4.82 3.31
C LEU A 117 10.56 -5.77 2.81
N THR A 118 10.43 -6.96 3.41
CA THR A 118 9.38 -7.93 3.09
C THR A 118 8.00 -7.35 3.44
N ARG A 119 7.87 -6.71 4.59
CA ARG A 119 6.67 -6.04 5.06
C ARG A 119 6.26 -4.90 4.14
N ILE A 120 7.19 -4.00 3.81
CA ILE A 120 6.95 -2.88 2.89
C ILE A 120 6.57 -3.41 1.49
N LYS A 121 7.23 -4.47 1.01
CA LYS A 121 6.86 -5.13 -0.26
C LYS A 121 5.43 -5.64 -0.23
N TRP A 122 5.01 -6.28 0.86
CA TRP A 122 3.66 -6.79 1.00
C TRP A 122 2.62 -5.68 0.85
N TYR A 123 2.81 -4.57 1.57
CA TYR A 123 1.91 -3.42 1.45
C TYR A 123 1.99 -2.70 0.10
N ALA A 124 3.16 -2.65 -0.53
CA ALA A 124 3.28 -2.13 -1.88
C ALA A 124 2.43 -2.93 -2.88
N LEU A 125 2.50 -4.26 -2.83
CA LEU A 125 1.67 -5.14 -3.65
C LEU A 125 0.18 -4.96 -3.35
N TYR A 126 -0.20 -4.86 -2.08
CA TYR A 126 -1.56 -4.59 -1.66
C TYR A 126 -2.08 -3.26 -2.24
N ASN A 127 -1.30 -2.18 -2.13
CA ASN A 127 -1.67 -0.87 -2.66
C ASN A 127 -1.86 -0.90 -4.19
N PHE A 128 -1.00 -1.60 -4.94
CA PHE A 128 -1.22 -1.80 -6.38
C PHE A 128 -2.56 -2.48 -6.68
N LEU A 129 -2.90 -3.54 -5.94
CA LEU A 129 -4.18 -4.22 -6.12
C LEU A 129 -5.38 -3.31 -5.82
N GLN A 130 -5.27 -2.46 -4.78
CA GLN A 130 -6.32 -1.48 -4.44
C GLN A 130 -6.51 -0.46 -5.56
N GLU A 131 -5.43 0.12 -6.09
CA GLU A 131 -5.49 1.10 -7.19
C GLU A 131 -6.06 0.49 -8.46
N ILE A 132 -5.69 -0.75 -8.80
CA ILE A 132 -6.24 -1.47 -9.95
C ILE A 132 -7.76 -1.64 -9.82
N VAL A 133 -8.26 -2.06 -8.65
CA VAL A 133 -9.71 -2.20 -8.40
C VAL A 133 -10.40 -0.85 -8.44
N ARG A 134 -9.81 0.19 -7.85
CA ARG A 134 -10.34 1.55 -7.88
C ARG A 134 -10.51 2.05 -9.32
N HIS A 135 -9.47 1.95 -10.14
CA HIS A 135 -9.52 2.36 -11.55
C HIS A 135 -10.54 1.55 -12.37
N TYR A 136 -10.68 0.26 -12.06
CA TYR A 136 -11.73 -0.56 -12.68
C TYR A 136 -13.13 -0.03 -12.34
N GLN A 137 -13.39 0.24 -11.06
CA GLN A 137 -14.69 0.72 -10.57
C GLN A 137 -15.05 2.12 -11.08
N THR A 138 -14.06 2.98 -11.30
CA THR A 138 -14.26 4.32 -11.87
C THR A 138 -14.28 4.33 -13.41
N GLY A 139 -14.08 3.19 -14.07
CA GLY A 139 -14.05 3.06 -15.53
C GLY A 139 -12.77 3.57 -16.19
N GLU A 140 -11.73 3.85 -15.40
CA GLU A 140 -10.42 4.38 -15.84
C GLU A 140 -9.53 3.24 -16.38
N LYS A 141 -9.94 2.61 -17.47
CA LYS A 141 -9.26 1.42 -18.03
C LYS A 141 -7.80 1.63 -18.41
N ARG A 142 -7.46 2.83 -18.87
CA ARG A 142 -6.06 3.17 -19.23
C ARG A 142 -5.17 3.19 -18.01
N GLU A 143 -5.61 3.82 -16.94
CA GLU A 143 -4.94 3.94 -15.67
C GLU A 143 -4.81 2.57 -15.01
N MET A 144 -5.87 1.77 -15.02
CA MET A 144 -5.86 0.39 -14.54
C MET A 144 -4.77 -0.45 -15.24
N ASN A 145 -4.70 -0.39 -16.57
CA ASN A 145 -3.70 -1.14 -17.33
C ASN A 145 -2.27 -0.62 -17.05
N ALA A 146 -2.11 0.69 -16.86
CA ALA A 146 -0.85 1.28 -16.47
C ALA A 146 -0.39 0.79 -15.10
N GLU A 147 -1.30 0.68 -14.12
CA GLU A 147 -0.99 0.13 -12.79
C GLU A 147 -0.59 -1.37 -12.86
N ILE A 148 -1.28 -2.16 -13.65
CA ILE A 148 -0.89 -3.56 -13.87
C ILE A 148 0.51 -3.67 -14.47
N LEU A 149 0.85 -2.79 -15.42
CA LEU A 149 2.18 -2.76 -16.02
C LEU A 149 3.26 -2.34 -15.02
N ARG A 150 3.01 -1.29 -14.22
CA ARG A 150 3.92 -0.85 -13.16
C ARG A 150 4.18 -1.95 -12.13
N LEU A 151 3.11 -2.62 -11.69
CA LEU A 151 3.21 -3.75 -10.77
C LEU A 151 4.13 -4.86 -11.33
N LYS A 152 3.96 -5.23 -12.62
CA LYS A 152 4.82 -6.20 -13.29
C LYS A 152 6.28 -5.75 -13.35
N GLN A 153 6.53 -4.49 -13.69
CA GLN A 153 7.88 -3.93 -13.77
C GLN A 153 8.57 -3.84 -12.41
N ALA A 154 7.84 -3.46 -11.37
CA ALA A 154 8.40 -3.27 -10.03
C ALA A 154 8.72 -4.60 -9.33
N PHE A 155 7.95 -5.65 -9.55
CA PHE A 155 8.02 -6.87 -8.75
C PHE A 155 8.25 -8.17 -9.55
N GLY A 156 8.24 -8.11 -10.89
CA GLY A 156 8.72 -9.21 -11.74
C GLY A 156 7.96 -10.53 -11.60
N TYR A 157 6.64 -10.52 -11.43
CA TYR A 157 5.81 -11.73 -11.34
C TYR A 157 5.37 -12.23 -12.71
#